data_814cef93e71b1e9f6784bedb4e09f0d0
#
_entry.id   814cef93e71b1e9f6784bedb4e09f0d0
#
_cell.length_a   1.000
_cell.length_b   1.000
_cell.length_c   1.000
_cell.angle_alpha   90.00
_cell.angle_beta   90.00
_cell.angle_gamma   90.00
#
_symmetry.space_group_name_H-M   'P 1'
#
loop_
_entity.id
_entity.type
_entity.pdbx_description
1 polymer ?
#
loop_
_entity_poly.entity_id
_entity_poly.type
_entity_poly.pdbx_seq_one_letter_code
_entity_poly.pdbx_strand_id
1 'polypeptide(L)'
;ENDYLLFKKFLPRFNSYHKQFFFSDNQIFVEGYTDQQILSTILTNLGFPYNSSGTGIIDVGGKDELGVFFKVCSLLGTNARIITDLDSLFCGKLEDSLCKDKRVQQWLDKQVEKQQLFLMNIFSSNTDRISFGRLISRLEKYLLDIAELILENDSILPHELQDLKNRLEKFNAERDDAEHLDTYKVVILQGILSIGEYITKFILKENSAIIHNVKNLFSLILAAAEASRVYVLPGGAIEHFYTQNKVSYMPISGKDK
;
A
#
# COMPACT_ATOMS: atom_id res chain seq x y z
N GLU A 1 -13.02 3.86 -26.80
CA GLU A 1 -11.80 3.35 -27.52
C GLU A 1 -10.77 2.78 -26.53
N ASN A 2 -10.44 3.49 -25.47
CA ASN A 2 -9.48 3.02 -24.45
C ASN A 2 -9.92 1.75 -23.72
N ASP A 3 -11.19 1.57 -23.43
CA ASP A 3 -11.71 0.40 -22.70
C ASP A 3 -11.68 -0.85 -23.56
N TYR A 4 -11.94 -0.73 -24.86
CA TYR A 4 -11.81 -1.85 -25.81
C TYR A 4 -10.36 -2.34 -25.91
N LEU A 5 -9.38 -1.42 -25.96
CA LEU A 5 -7.97 -1.74 -25.96
C LEU A 5 -7.53 -2.43 -24.66
N LEU A 6 -8.11 -2.01 -23.53
CA LEU A 6 -7.88 -2.66 -22.23
C LEU A 6 -8.35 -4.13 -22.27
N PHE A 7 -9.59 -4.37 -22.70
CA PHE A 7 -10.12 -5.72 -22.82
C PHE A 7 -9.32 -6.59 -23.80
N LYS A 8 -8.89 -6.03 -24.93
CA LYS A 8 -8.08 -6.76 -25.91
C LYS A 8 -6.71 -7.18 -25.37
N LYS A 9 -6.13 -6.37 -24.47
CA LYS A 9 -4.86 -6.69 -23.77
C LYS A 9 -5.07 -7.66 -22.60
N PHE A 10 -6.21 -7.58 -21.95
CA PHE A 10 -6.55 -8.39 -20.79
C PHE A 10 -6.93 -9.84 -21.16
N LEU A 11 -7.79 -10.02 -22.16
CA LEU A 11 -8.29 -11.34 -22.54
C LEU A 11 -7.21 -12.40 -22.80
N PRO A 12 -6.08 -12.12 -23.49
CA PRO A 12 -5.02 -13.11 -23.67
C PRO A 12 -4.29 -13.52 -22.39
N ARG A 13 -4.32 -12.65 -21.37
CA ARG A 13 -3.71 -12.89 -20.06
C ARG A 13 -4.63 -13.66 -19.12
N PHE A 14 -5.90 -13.75 -19.49
CA PHE A 14 -6.93 -14.43 -18.71
C PHE A 14 -6.80 -15.95 -18.86
N ASN A 15 -6.07 -16.55 -17.95
CA ASN A 15 -5.80 -17.99 -17.93
C ASN A 15 -6.92 -18.77 -17.20
N SER A 16 -6.74 -20.10 -17.08
CA SER A 16 -7.72 -20.98 -16.42
C SER A 16 -7.94 -20.65 -14.93
N TYR A 17 -6.97 -20.10 -14.24
CA TYR A 17 -7.09 -19.65 -12.84
C TYR A 17 -8.04 -18.46 -12.72
N HIS A 18 -7.96 -17.54 -13.64
CA HIS A 18 -8.81 -16.35 -13.65
C HIS A 18 -10.28 -16.68 -14.01
N LYS A 19 -10.58 -17.88 -14.53
CA LYS A 19 -11.98 -18.29 -14.80
C LYS A 19 -12.83 -18.26 -13.53
N GLN A 20 -12.24 -18.50 -12.37
CA GLN A 20 -12.90 -18.40 -11.08
C GLN A 20 -13.55 -17.03 -10.85
N PHE A 21 -13.01 -15.98 -11.47
CA PHE A 21 -13.59 -14.64 -11.47
C PHE A 21 -15.06 -14.61 -11.92
N PHE A 22 -15.39 -15.33 -12.98
CA PHE A 22 -16.74 -15.32 -13.52
C PHE A 22 -17.74 -16.19 -12.74
N PHE A 23 -17.24 -17.09 -11.91
CA PHE A 23 -18.06 -18.04 -11.16
C PHE A 23 -18.16 -17.72 -9.67
N SER A 24 -17.50 -16.66 -9.22
CA SER A 24 -17.53 -16.21 -7.82
C SER A 24 -18.45 -15.01 -7.67
N ASP A 25 -19.33 -15.05 -6.68
CA ASP A 25 -20.19 -13.92 -6.32
C ASP A 25 -19.39 -12.80 -5.64
N ASN A 26 -18.37 -13.19 -4.88
CA ASN A 26 -17.43 -12.29 -4.20
C ASN A 26 -16.01 -12.62 -4.66
N GLN A 27 -15.33 -11.66 -5.26
CA GLN A 27 -13.95 -11.81 -5.70
C GLN A 27 -13.02 -11.09 -4.74
N ILE A 28 -11.94 -11.77 -4.34
CA ILE A 28 -10.81 -11.20 -3.62
C ILE A 28 -9.57 -11.39 -4.48
N PHE A 29 -9.01 -10.32 -4.97
CA PHE A 29 -7.77 -10.34 -5.76
C PHE A 29 -6.58 -10.10 -4.85
N VAL A 30 -5.54 -10.88 -5.06
CA VAL A 30 -4.25 -10.78 -4.36
C VAL A 30 -3.12 -10.78 -5.39
N GLU A 31 -1.94 -10.31 -4.99
CA GLU A 31 -0.81 -10.15 -5.89
C GLU A 31 -0.30 -11.46 -6.46
N GLY A 32 -0.18 -12.47 -5.60
CA GLY A 32 0.45 -13.72 -5.96
C GLY A 32 -0.12 -14.95 -5.28
N TYR A 33 0.40 -16.10 -5.71
CA TYR A 33 -0.01 -17.40 -5.20
C TYR A 33 0.19 -17.55 -3.68
N THR A 34 1.27 -16.99 -3.15
CA THR A 34 1.56 -17.03 -1.70
C THR A 34 0.47 -16.34 -0.90
N ASP A 35 0.06 -15.14 -1.33
CA ASP A 35 -1.03 -14.37 -0.68
C ASP A 35 -2.34 -15.13 -0.73
N GLN A 36 -2.65 -15.75 -1.88
CA GLN A 36 -3.83 -16.59 -2.05
C GLN A 36 -3.85 -17.74 -1.05
N GLN A 37 -2.75 -18.48 -0.91
CA GLN A 37 -2.65 -19.61 0.01
C GLN A 37 -2.79 -19.20 1.47
N ILE A 38 -2.13 -18.11 1.85
CA ILE A 38 -2.17 -17.59 3.21
C ILE A 38 -3.57 -17.12 3.56
N LEU A 39 -4.19 -16.29 2.71
CA LEU A 39 -5.53 -15.79 2.95
C LEU A 39 -6.55 -16.94 3.01
N SER A 40 -6.43 -17.94 2.13
CA SER A 40 -7.25 -19.15 2.15
C SER A 40 -7.11 -19.91 3.46
N THR A 41 -5.88 -20.05 3.95
CA THR A 41 -5.58 -20.73 5.22
C THR A 41 -6.15 -19.95 6.40
N ILE A 42 -5.96 -18.63 6.43
CA ILE A 42 -6.52 -17.78 7.49
C ILE A 42 -8.04 -17.89 7.53
N LEU A 43 -8.73 -17.77 6.40
CA LEU A 43 -10.18 -17.85 6.35
C LEU A 43 -10.68 -19.23 6.80
N THR A 44 -10.00 -20.31 6.38
CA THR A 44 -10.32 -21.67 6.82
C THR A 44 -10.16 -21.83 8.32
N ASN A 45 -9.04 -21.37 8.90
CA ASN A 45 -8.77 -21.47 10.33
C ASN A 45 -9.73 -20.63 11.18
N LEU A 46 -10.23 -19.52 10.63
CA LEU A 46 -11.27 -18.70 11.26
C LEU A 46 -12.68 -19.32 11.13
N GLY A 47 -12.81 -20.44 10.46
CA GLY A 47 -14.10 -21.12 10.26
C GLY A 47 -14.98 -20.43 9.21
N PHE A 48 -14.43 -19.57 8.37
CA PHE A 48 -15.19 -18.95 7.27
C PHE A 48 -15.30 -19.90 6.08
N PRO A 49 -16.51 -20.31 5.70
CA PRO A 49 -16.72 -21.23 4.58
C PRO A 49 -16.66 -20.46 3.24
N TYR A 50 -15.51 -19.82 2.96
CA TYR A 50 -15.42 -18.92 1.80
C TYR A 50 -15.76 -19.58 0.46
N ASN A 51 -15.36 -20.85 0.26
CA ASN A 51 -15.68 -21.59 -0.96
C ASN A 51 -17.20 -21.84 -1.12
N SER A 52 -17.89 -22.20 -0.05
CA SER A 52 -19.34 -22.42 -0.09
C SER A 52 -20.16 -21.14 -0.08
N SER A 53 -19.55 -20.00 0.27
CA SER A 53 -20.17 -18.68 0.18
C SER A 53 -20.02 -18.02 -1.19
N GLY A 54 -19.57 -18.75 -2.21
CA GLY A 54 -19.31 -18.17 -3.54
C GLY A 54 -18.15 -17.18 -3.58
N THR A 55 -17.24 -17.21 -2.61
CA THR A 55 -16.07 -16.33 -2.58
C THR A 55 -14.88 -16.99 -3.28
N GLY A 56 -14.32 -16.29 -4.27
CA GLY A 56 -13.07 -16.68 -4.94
C GLY A 56 -11.92 -15.80 -4.52
N ILE A 57 -10.80 -16.44 -4.09
CA ILE A 57 -9.53 -15.75 -3.86
C ILE A 57 -8.65 -15.99 -5.09
N ILE A 58 -8.31 -14.92 -5.79
CA ILE A 58 -7.74 -14.96 -7.13
C ILE A 58 -6.37 -14.30 -7.13
N ASP A 59 -5.35 -15.09 -7.42
CA ASP A 59 -3.99 -14.64 -7.72
C ASP A 59 -3.97 -13.98 -9.10
N VAL A 60 -3.50 -12.74 -9.21
CA VAL A 60 -3.45 -12.02 -10.47
C VAL A 60 -2.09 -12.12 -11.19
N GLY A 61 -1.08 -12.73 -10.55
CA GLY A 61 0.24 -12.94 -11.13
C GLY A 61 1.18 -11.75 -11.01
N GLY A 62 0.96 -10.86 -10.05
CA GLY A 62 1.83 -9.75 -9.69
C GLY A 62 1.14 -8.39 -9.57
N LYS A 63 1.79 -7.48 -8.86
CA LYS A 63 1.25 -6.15 -8.51
C LYS A 63 0.79 -5.32 -9.72
N ASP A 64 1.49 -5.43 -10.84
CA ASP A 64 1.13 -4.69 -12.06
C ASP A 64 -0.22 -5.10 -12.65
N GLU A 65 -0.64 -6.34 -12.43
CA GLU A 65 -1.91 -6.84 -12.92
C GLU A 65 -3.09 -6.41 -12.03
N LEU A 66 -2.86 -6.12 -10.74
CA LEU A 66 -3.91 -5.65 -9.82
C LEU A 66 -4.65 -4.43 -10.36
N GLY A 67 -3.93 -3.44 -10.88
CA GLY A 67 -4.55 -2.25 -11.48
C GLY A 67 -5.40 -2.55 -12.71
N VAL A 68 -5.05 -3.56 -13.49
CA VAL A 68 -5.82 -4.03 -14.64
C VAL A 68 -7.11 -4.69 -14.17
N PHE A 69 -7.03 -5.63 -13.21
CA PHE A 69 -8.20 -6.28 -12.62
C PHE A 69 -9.13 -5.28 -11.93
N PHE A 70 -8.57 -4.34 -11.16
CA PHE A 70 -9.34 -3.26 -10.54
C PHE A 70 -10.18 -2.50 -11.57
N LYS A 71 -9.57 -2.11 -12.68
CA LYS A 71 -10.26 -1.37 -13.73
C LYS A 71 -11.34 -2.22 -14.43
N VAL A 72 -11.03 -3.48 -14.71
CA VAL A 72 -12.02 -4.42 -15.30
C VAL A 72 -13.21 -4.62 -14.37
N CYS A 73 -12.98 -4.85 -13.08
CA CYS A 73 -14.05 -4.99 -12.09
C CYS A 73 -14.91 -3.74 -11.97
N SER A 74 -14.27 -2.57 -12.01
CA SER A 74 -14.98 -1.28 -12.00
C SER A 74 -15.89 -1.12 -13.22
N LEU A 75 -15.43 -1.53 -14.40
CA LEU A 75 -16.23 -1.49 -15.64
C LEU A 75 -17.38 -2.49 -15.63
N LEU A 76 -17.17 -3.68 -15.08
CA LEU A 76 -18.20 -4.72 -14.97
C LEU A 76 -19.17 -4.50 -13.80
N GLY A 77 -18.88 -3.55 -12.91
CA GLY A 77 -19.69 -3.30 -11.73
C GLY A 77 -19.68 -4.45 -10.72
N THR A 78 -18.61 -5.27 -10.70
CA THR A 78 -18.49 -6.39 -9.78
C THR A 78 -18.17 -5.97 -8.37
N ASN A 79 -18.47 -6.86 -7.40
CA ASN A 79 -18.24 -6.63 -5.97
C ASN A 79 -16.83 -7.08 -5.54
N ALA A 80 -15.85 -6.84 -6.39
CA ALA A 80 -14.48 -7.28 -6.14
C ALA A 80 -13.80 -6.48 -5.02
N ARG A 81 -12.91 -7.17 -4.29
CA ARG A 81 -11.99 -6.60 -3.30
C ARG A 81 -10.57 -6.88 -3.74
N ILE A 82 -9.66 -5.99 -3.41
CA ILE A 82 -8.22 -6.19 -3.62
C ILE A 82 -7.55 -6.15 -2.25
N ILE A 83 -6.67 -7.11 -2.00
CA ILE A 83 -5.73 -7.09 -0.87
C ILE A 83 -4.34 -7.02 -1.47
N THR A 84 -3.53 -6.07 -1.06
CA THR A 84 -2.25 -5.76 -1.68
C THR A 84 -1.24 -5.28 -0.64
N ASP A 85 0.03 -5.40 -0.97
CA ASP A 85 1.14 -4.94 -0.17
C ASP A 85 1.24 -3.40 -0.17
N LEU A 86 1.99 -2.86 0.78
CA LEU A 86 2.11 -1.43 1.01
C LEU A 86 2.79 -0.69 -0.15
N ASP A 87 3.72 -1.33 -0.85
CA ASP A 87 4.45 -0.76 -1.97
C ASP A 87 3.55 -0.40 -3.16
N SER A 88 2.44 -1.12 -3.34
CA SER A 88 1.43 -0.83 -4.36
C SER A 88 0.78 0.57 -4.25
N LEU A 89 0.97 1.28 -3.12
CA LEU A 89 0.56 2.68 -2.96
C LEU A 89 1.51 3.67 -3.64
N PHE A 90 2.76 3.27 -3.86
CA PHE A 90 3.81 4.17 -4.32
C PHE A 90 4.19 3.94 -5.78
N CYS A 91 3.65 2.91 -6.41
CA CYS A 91 4.00 2.55 -7.78
C CYS A 91 2.90 1.79 -8.51
N GLY A 92 2.99 1.85 -9.82
CA GLY A 92 2.30 0.94 -10.71
C GLY A 92 0.85 1.32 -11.03
N LYS A 93 0.20 0.40 -11.71
CA LYS A 93 -1.12 0.64 -12.31
C LYS A 93 -2.26 0.73 -11.28
N LEU A 94 -2.05 0.19 -10.07
CA LEU A 94 -3.06 0.26 -9.01
C LEU A 94 -3.16 1.67 -8.45
N GLU A 95 -2.03 2.32 -8.15
CA GLU A 95 -1.98 3.73 -7.74
C GLU A 95 -2.64 4.63 -8.78
N ASP A 96 -2.23 4.49 -10.05
CA ASP A 96 -2.82 5.22 -11.18
C ASP A 96 -4.35 5.05 -11.27
N SER A 97 -4.84 3.85 -10.96
CA SER A 97 -6.26 3.52 -11.01
C SER A 97 -7.02 4.13 -9.84
N LEU A 98 -6.44 4.12 -8.63
CA LEU A 98 -6.99 4.78 -7.44
C LEU A 98 -7.06 6.30 -7.61
N CYS A 99 -6.04 6.91 -8.22
CA CYS A 99 -6.02 8.34 -8.53
C CYS A 99 -7.17 8.78 -9.43
N LYS A 100 -7.69 7.88 -10.26
CA LYS A 100 -8.78 8.13 -11.23
C LYS A 100 -10.13 7.60 -10.77
N ASP A 101 -10.20 6.87 -9.66
CA ASP A 101 -11.44 6.25 -9.18
C ASP A 101 -12.38 7.29 -8.57
N LYS A 102 -13.62 7.31 -9.08
CA LYS A 102 -14.64 8.26 -8.63
C LYS A 102 -15.06 8.03 -7.18
N ARG A 103 -15.03 6.78 -6.68
CA ARG A 103 -15.41 6.43 -5.30
C ARG A 103 -14.41 7.00 -4.32
N VAL A 104 -13.10 6.87 -4.64
CA VAL A 104 -12.00 7.48 -3.89
C VAL A 104 -12.20 8.99 -3.80
N GLN A 105 -12.42 9.64 -4.95
CA GLN A 105 -12.59 11.09 -4.97
C GLN A 105 -13.84 11.56 -4.22
N GLN A 106 -14.96 10.89 -4.39
CA GLN A 106 -16.20 11.21 -3.66
C GLN A 106 -16.05 11.04 -2.15
N TRP A 107 -15.27 10.02 -1.73
CA TRP A 107 -14.98 9.83 -0.33
C TRP A 107 -14.08 10.95 0.21
N LEU A 108 -13.03 11.31 -0.53
CA LEU A 108 -12.12 12.41 -0.17
C LEU A 108 -12.85 13.74 -0.07
N ASP A 109 -13.73 14.06 -1.01
CA ASP A 109 -14.53 15.30 -1.00
C ASP A 109 -15.32 15.42 0.32
N LYS A 110 -15.89 14.31 0.83
CA LYS A 110 -16.59 14.28 2.12
C LYS A 110 -15.64 14.41 3.32
N GLN A 111 -14.40 13.93 3.22
CA GLN A 111 -13.41 14.04 4.29
C GLN A 111 -12.81 15.45 4.38
N VAL A 112 -12.68 16.17 3.26
CA VAL A 112 -12.20 17.55 3.24
C VAL A 112 -13.06 18.43 4.16
N GLU A 113 -14.38 18.26 4.16
CA GLU A 113 -15.27 19.00 5.05
C GLU A 113 -15.01 18.69 6.53
N LYS A 114 -14.72 17.41 6.86
CA LYS A 114 -14.52 16.95 8.24
C LYS A 114 -13.13 17.26 8.79
N GLN A 115 -12.12 17.27 7.93
CA GLN A 115 -10.71 17.40 8.31
C GLN A 115 -10.07 18.67 7.73
N GLN A 116 -10.87 19.69 7.51
CA GLN A 116 -10.46 20.92 6.83
C GLN A 116 -9.19 21.54 7.44
N LEU A 117 -9.13 21.69 8.76
CA LEU A 117 -7.96 22.29 9.44
C LEU A 117 -6.68 21.48 9.21
N PHE A 118 -6.76 20.15 9.31
CA PHE A 118 -5.62 19.28 9.10
C PHE A 118 -5.12 19.38 7.66
N LEU A 119 -6.01 19.28 6.68
CA LEU A 119 -5.67 19.33 5.26
C LEU A 119 -5.16 20.72 4.85
N MET A 120 -5.72 21.80 5.38
CA MET A 120 -5.22 23.16 5.14
C MET A 120 -3.80 23.33 5.67
N ASN A 121 -3.46 22.79 6.83
CA ASN A 121 -2.12 22.85 7.39
C ASN A 121 -1.10 22.10 6.52
N ILE A 122 -1.50 20.94 5.99
CA ILE A 122 -0.62 20.12 5.16
C ILE A 122 -0.43 20.71 3.76
N PHE A 123 -1.48 21.24 3.15
CA PHE A 123 -1.46 21.72 1.78
C PHE A 123 -1.35 23.25 1.64
N SER A 124 -1.04 23.96 2.73
CA SER A 124 -0.77 25.40 2.74
C SER A 124 -1.88 26.23 2.08
N SER A 125 -3.10 26.10 2.56
CA SER A 125 -4.27 26.89 2.14
C SER A 125 -4.57 26.90 0.62
N ASN A 126 -3.99 26.00 -0.15
CA ASN A 126 -4.30 25.89 -1.56
C ASN A 126 -5.74 25.38 -1.75
N THR A 127 -6.57 26.16 -2.42
CA THR A 127 -7.99 25.89 -2.69
C THR A 127 -8.22 24.77 -3.71
N ASP A 128 -7.16 24.23 -4.31
CA ASP A 128 -7.26 23.14 -5.27
C ASP A 128 -7.86 21.90 -4.62
N ARG A 129 -8.63 21.17 -5.39
CA ARG A 129 -9.29 19.94 -4.98
C ARG A 129 -8.25 18.92 -4.46
N ILE A 130 -8.45 18.42 -3.25
CA ILE A 130 -7.64 17.33 -2.70
C ILE A 130 -7.94 16.05 -3.49
N SER A 131 -6.88 15.42 -4.00
CA SER A 131 -6.96 14.16 -4.74
C SER A 131 -6.07 13.10 -4.11
N PHE A 132 -6.33 11.82 -4.43
CA PHE A 132 -5.53 10.70 -3.93
C PHE A 132 -4.04 10.85 -4.27
N GLY A 133 -3.72 11.19 -5.52
CA GLY A 133 -2.33 11.42 -5.93
C GLY A 133 -1.65 12.57 -5.19
N ARG A 134 -2.39 13.64 -4.82
CA ARG A 134 -1.82 14.71 -3.99
C ARG A 134 -1.52 14.26 -2.56
N LEU A 135 -2.36 13.36 -1.99
CA LEU A 135 -2.07 12.77 -0.67
C LEU A 135 -0.82 11.90 -0.73
N ILE A 136 -0.70 11.02 -1.74
CA ILE A 136 0.48 10.18 -1.97
C ILE A 136 1.73 11.05 -2.13
N SER A 137 1.73 12.00 -3.06
CA SER A 137 2.89 12.88 -3.30
C SER A 137 3.30 13.66 -2.04
N ARG A 138 2.34 14.06 -1.21
CA ARG A 138 2.65 14.74 0.05
C ARG A 138 3.24 13.78 1.08
N LEU A 139 2.72 12.56 1.17
CA LEU A 139 3.29 11.52 2.02
C LEU A 139 4.72 11.21 1.60
N GLU A 140 4.96 10.94 0.32
CA GLU A 140 6.29 10.67 -0.23
C GLU A 140 7.29 11.78 0.11
N LYS A 141 6.89 13.03 -0.06
CA LYS A 141 7.74 14.17 0.31
C LYS A 141 8.16 14.11 1.78
N TYR A 142 7.20 13.90 2.70
CA TYR A 142 7.55 13.79 4.12
C TYR A 142 8.47 12.59 4.41
N LEU A 143 8.25 11.44 3.73
CA LEU A 143 9.11 10.27 3.90
C LEU A 143 10.55 10.59 3.48
N LEU A 144 10.73 11.21 2.32
CA LEU A 144 12.06 11.55 1.80
C LEU A 144 12.74 12.62 2.66
N ASP A 145 12.02 13.67 3.05
CA ASP A 145 12.55 14.72 3.95
C ASP A 145 13.03 14.12 5.29
N ILE A 146 12.28 13.18 5.88
CA ILE A 146 12.67 12.49 7.12
C ILE A 146 13.89 11.59 6.90
N ALA A 147 13.93 10.85 5.79
CA ALA A 147 15.04 9.97 5.46
C ALA A 147 16.35 10.77 5.31
N GLU A 148 16.31 11.90 4.62
CA GLU A 148 17.45 12.81 4.48
C GLU A 148 17.96 13.28 5.85
N LEU A 149 17.07 13.74 6.73
CA LEU A 149 17.44 14.15 8.09
C LEU A 149 18.05 13.01 8.94
N ILE A 150 17.58 11.76 8.75
CA ILE A 150 18.15 10.58 9.42
C ILE A 150 19.57 10.32 8.90
N LEU A 151 19.76 10.37 7.58
CA LEU A 151 21.04 10.08 6.93
C LEU A 151 22.10 11.14 7.25
N GLU A 152 21.73 12.41 7.28
CA GLU A 152 22.62 13.54 7.60
C GLU A 152 22.96 13.65 9.09
N ASN A 153 22.30 12.88 9.96
CA ASN A 153 22.53 12.96 11.39
C ASN A 153 23.80 12.22 11.80
N ASP A 154 24.83 12.93 12.22
CA ASP A 154 26.14 12.40 12.67
C ASP A 154 26.20 12.12 14.18
N SER A 155 25.12 12.34 14.92
CA SER A 155 25.11 12.09 16.36
C SER A 155 25.00 10.59 16.68
N ILE A 156 25.38 10.20 17.89
CA ILE A 156 25.16 8.84 18.37
C ILE A 156 23.66 8.62 18.53
N LEU A 157 23.15 7.68 17.75
CA LEU A 157 21.72 7.35 17.71
C LEU A 157 21.42 6.10 18.56
N PRO A 158 20.20 5.98 19.11
CA PRO A 158 19.71 4.73 19.69
C PRO A 158 19.77 3.58 18.67
N HIS A 159 19.92 2.34 19.15
CA HIS A 159 20.11 1.15 18.31
C HIS A 159 19.03 1.03 17.22
N GLU A 160 17.77 1.20 17.58
CA GLU A 160 16.64 1.08 16.64
C GLU A 160 16.70 2.11 15.51
N LEU A 161 17.16 3.33 15.85
CA LEU A 161 17.29 4.41 14.87
C LEU A 161 18.56 4.24 14.03
N GLN A 162 19.64 3.70 14.63
CA GLN A 162 20.85 3.34 13.90
C GLN A 162 20.59 2.21 12.90
N ASP A 163 19.80 1.21 13.28
CA ASP A 163 19.38 0.13 12.36
C ASP A 163 18.59 0.67 11.18
N LEU A 164 17.64 1.60 11.42
CA LEU A 164 16.93 2.27 10.34
C LEU A 164 17.92 3.05 9.44
N LYS A 165 18.81 3.83 10.00
CA LYS A 165 19.84 4.58 9.24
C LYS A 165 20.67 3.64 8.37
N ASN A 166 21.19 2.56 8.91
CA ASN A 166 22.00 1.58 8.18
C ASN A 166 21.22 0.95 7.00
N ARG A 167 19.92 0.66 7.20
CA ARG A 167 19.04 0.18 6.11
C ARG A 167 18.89 1.22 5.02
N LEU A 168 18.68 2.48 5.37
CA LEU A 168 18.53 3.57 4.40
C LEU A 168 19.85 3.83 3.63
N GLU A 169 21.00 3.76 4.30
CA GLU A 169 22.31 3.87 3.66
C GLU A 169 22.54 2.75 2.64
N LYS A 170 22.17 1.51 2.99
CA LYS A 170 22.26 0.38 2.08
C LYS A 170 21.42 0.59 0.82
N PHE A 171 20.17 1.02 0.97
CA PHE A 171 19.32 1.35 -0.17
C PHE A 171 19.88 2.47 -1.04
N ASN A 172 20.49 3.50 -0.44
CA ASN A 172 21.11 4.58 -1.21
C ASN A 172 22.35 4.13 -1.98
N ALA A 173 23.12 3.16 -1.47
CA ALA A 173 24.28 2.61 -2.14
C ALA A 173 23.93 1.69 -3.32
N GLU A 174 22.77 1.03 -3.24
CA GLU A 174 22.28 0.06 -4.25
C GLU A 174 21.36 0.72 -5.31
N ARG A 175 21.37 2.05 -5.43
CA ARG A 175 20.43 2.89 -6.18
C ARG A 175 20.62 2.76 -7.70
N ASP A 176 20.07 1.72 -8.32
CA ASP A 176 20.07 1.59 -9.79
C ASP A 176 18.69 1.43 -10.46
N ASP A 177 17.60 1.16 -9.70
CA ASP A 177 16.28 0.87 -10.28
C ASP A 177 15.13 1.62 -9.60
N ALA A 178 14.09 1.97 -10.37
CA ALA A 178 12.86 2.61 -9.87
C ALA A 178 12.12 1.74 -8.83
N GLU A 179 12.20 0.42 -8.93
CA GLU A 179 11.61 -0.54 -7.99
C GLU A 179 12.22 -0.44 -6.59
N HIS A 180 13.52 -0.10 -6.49
CA HIS A 180 14.18 0.19 -5.23
C HIS A 180 13.63 1.43 -4.51
N LEU A 181 13.19 2.45 -5.25
CA LEU A 181 12.67 3.68 -4.66
C LEU A 181 11.36 3.43 -3.89
N ASP A 182 10.51 2.55 -4.38
CA ASP A 182 9.22 2.26 -3.74
C ASP A 182 9.42 1.44 -2.47
N THR A 183 10.30 0.44 -2.52
CA THR A 183 10.73 -0.31 -1.32
C THR A 183 11.39 0.61 -0.29
N TYR A 184 12.18 1.58 -0.73
CA TYR A 184 12.79 2.60 0.13
C TYR A 184 11.72 3.41 0.89
N LYS A 185 10.68 3.88 0.21
CA LYS A 185 9.56 4.60 0.84
C LYS A 185 8.82 3.74 1.86
N VAL A 186 8.61 2.46 1.56
CA VAL A 186 8.00 1.50 2.50
C VAL A 186 8.85 1.35 3.75
N VAL A 187 10.17 1.20 3.62
CA VAL A 187 11.09 1.07 4.76
C VAL A 187 11.04 2.30 5.66
N ILE A 188 11.03 3.50 5.08
CA ILE A 188 10.93 4.75 5.84
C ILE A 188 9.59 4.81 6.58
N LEU A 189 8.49 4.52 5.89
CA LEU A 189 7.15 4.56 6.49
C LEU A 189 7.02 3.55 7.64
N GLN A 190 7.49 2.32 7.47
CA GLN A 190 7.53 1.32 8.55
C GLN A 190 8.37 1.79 9.74
N GLY A 191 9.53 2.42 9.49
CA GLY A 191 10.35 3.04 10.51
C GLY A 191 9.58 4.11 11.28
N ILE A 192 8.89 5.02 10.59
CA ILE A 192 8.07 6.06 11.21
C ILE A 192 6.93 5.48 12.04
N LEU A 193 6.28 4.44 11.56
CA LEU A 193 5.18 3.80 12.29
C LEU A 193 5.65 3.10 13.55
N SER A 194 6.84 2.46 13.52
CA SER A 194 7.39 1.65 14.63
C SER A 194 8.19 2.47 15.64
N ILE A 195 9.07 3.36 15.17
CA ILE A 195 10.00 4.11 16.03
C ILE A 195 9.86 5.63 15.90
N GLY A 196 8.68 6.12 15.51
CA GLY A 196 8.43 7.56 15.29
C GLY A 196 8.70 8.44 16.49
N GLU A 197 8.60 7.93 17.73
CA GLU A 197 8.96 8.65 18.94
C GLU A 197 10.47 8.93 19.03
N TYR A 198 11.29 7.94 18.66
CA TYR A 198 12.75 8.12 18.58
C TYR A 198 13.12 9.11 17.48
N ILE A 199 12.49 9.01 16.30
CA ILE A 199 12.69 9.95 15.20
C ILE A 199 12.36 11.38 15.67
N THR A 200 11.22 11.56 16.35
CA THR A 200 10.82 12.85 16.91
C THR A 200 11.87 13.38 17.88
N LYS A 201 12.31 12.55 18.83
CA LYS A 201 13.20 12.96 19.92
C LYS A 201 14.63 13.28 19.44
N PHE A 202 15.17 12.47 18.52
CA PHE A 202 16.60 12.54 18.17
C PHE A 202 16.85 13.23 16.83
N ILE A 203 15.89 13.25 15.92
CA ILE A 203 16.04 13.80 14.56
C ILE A 203 15.28 15.11 14.42
N LEU A 204 13.97 15.10 14.68
CA LEU A 204 13.10 16.26 14.38
C LEU A 204 13.11 17.33 15.45
N LYS A 205 13.50 16.98 16.69
CA LYS A 205 13.61 17.90 17.85
C LYS A 205 12.40 18.83 18.03
N GLU A 206 12.37 19.95 17.28
CA GLU A 206 11.31 20.97 17.36
C GLU A 206 10.14 20.72 16.41
N ASN A 207 10.30 19.85 15.40
CA ASN A 207 9.31 19.60 14.34
C ASN A 207 8.47 18.30 14.58
N SER A 208 8.10 18.05 15.81
CA SER A 208 7.36 16.84 16.24
C SER A 208 6.03 16.62 15.48
N ALA A 209 5.43 17.68 14.95
CA ALA A 209 4.17 17.59 14.18
C ALA A 209 4.31 16.76 12.89
N ILE A 210 5.51 16.62 12.33
CA ILE A 210 5.73 15.91 11.05
C ILE A 210 5.34 14.44 11.16
N ILE A 211 5.73 13.75 12.23
CA ILE A 211 5.40 12.33 12.45
C ILE A 211 3.87 12.15 12.58
N HIS A 212 3.20 13.05 13.28
CA HIS A 212 1.74 13.04 13.39
C HIS A 212 1.08 13.25 12.03
N ASN A 213 1.60 14.18 11.23
CA ASN A 213 1.11 14.44 9.88
C ASN A 213 1.27 13.23 8.97
N VAL A 214 2.42 12.54 9.02
CA VAL A 214 2.66 11.31 8.25
C VAL A 214 1.65 10.23 8.64
N LYS A 215 1.46 9.96 9.93
CA LYS A 215 0.51 8.95 10.43
C LYS A 215 -0.92 9.26 9.99
N ASN A 216 -1.34 10.51 10.09
CA ASN A 216 -2.69 10.93 9.70
C ASN A 216 -2.89 10.88 8.18
N LEU A 217 -1.91 11.32 7.38
CA LEU A 217 -1.95 11.20 5.93
C LEU A 217 -2.05 9.73 5.51
N PHE A 218 -1.22 8.89 6.08
CA PHE A 218 -1.23 7.45 5.79
C PHE A 218 -2.58 6.83 6.11
N SER A 219 -3.14 7.12 7.29
CA SER A 219 -4.49 6.64 7.67
C SER A 219 -5.56 7.13 6.69
N LEU A 220 -5.46 8.38 6.23
CA LEU A 220 -6.40 8.95 5.26
C LEU A 220 -6.29 8.27 3.90
N ILE A 221 -5.07 7.96 3.46
CA ILE A 221 -4.78 7.23 2.20
C ILE A 221 -5.36 5.82 2.25
N LEU A 222 -5.12 5.08 3.36
CA LEU A 222 -5.68 3.73 3.53
C LEU A 222 -7.21 3.75 3.48
N ALA A 223 -7.84 4.66 4.20
CA ALA A 223 -9.29 4.78 4.22
C ALA A 223 -9.86 5.23 2.86
N ALA A 224 -9.14 6.05 2.10
CA ALA A 224 -9.52 6.43 0.74
C ALA A 224 -9.44 5.23 -0.23
N ALA A 225 -8.40 4.41 -0.13
CA ALA A 225 -8.27 3.17 -0.91
C ALA A 225 -9.39 2.17 -0.56
N GLU A 226 -9.70 2.02 0.74
CA GLU A 226 -10.79 1.16 1.22
C GLU A 226 -12.16 1.59 0.69
N ALA A 227 -12.40 2.88 0.47
CA ALA A 227 -13.64 3.37 -0.16
C ALA A 227 -13.87 2.81 -1.56
N SER A 228 -12.82 2.37 -2.26
CA SER A 228 -12.89 1.64 -3.53
C SER A 228 -12.68 0.13 -3.37
N ARG A 229 -12.68 -0.39 -2.13
CA ARG A 229 -12.48 -1.80 -1.79
C ARG A 229 -11.07 -2.32 -2.07
N VAL A 230 -10.10 -1.45 -1.99
CA VAL A 230 -8.68 -1.80 -2.01
C VAL A 230 -8.15 -1.73 -0.57
N TYR A 231 -7.71 -2.87 -0.06
CA TYR A 231 -7.22 -3.06 1.30
C TYR A 231 -5.71 -3.23 1.23
N VAL A 232 -5.00 -2.22 1.64
CA VAL A 232 -3.54 -2.23 1.66
C VAL A 232 -3.06 -2.73 3.01
N LEU A 233 -2.09 -3.62 3.03
CA LEU A 233 -1.49 -4.17 4.25
C LEU A 233 -0.61 -3.10 4.92
N PRO A 234 -1.01 -2.52 6.05
CA PRO A 234 -0.32 -1.35 6.62
C PRO A 234 1.07 -1.68 7.17
N GLY A 235 1.35 -2.95 7.48
CA GLY A 235 2.65 -3.41 7.95
C GLY A 235 3.68 -3.69 6.85
N GLY A 236 3.31 -3.54 5.59
CA GLY A 236 4.16 -3.82 4.43
C GLY A 236 3.62 -4.98 3.60
N ALA A 237 4.38 -6.05 3.46
CA ALA A 237 3.96 -7.28 2.79
C ALA A 237 3.32 -8.26 3.78
N ILE A 238 2.58 -9.25 3.25
CA ILE A 238 1.88 -10.24 4.06
C ILE A 238 2.86 -11.02 4.96
N GLU A 239 4.10 -11.21 4.55
CA GLU A 239 5.16 -11.88 5.30
C GLU A 239 5.51 -11.17 6.61
N HIS A 240 5.31 -9.85 6.68
CA HIS A 240 5.57 -9.08 7.89
C HIS A 240 4.61 -9.40 9.05
N PHE A 241 3.51 -10.08 8.78
CA PHE A 241 2.52 -10.47 9.78
C PHE A 241 2.75 -11.85 10.39
N TYR A 242 3.76 -12.62 9.94
CA TYR A 242 4.06 -13.96 10.44
C TYR A 242 4.87 -14.02 11.75
N THR A 243 5.30 -12.90 12.29
CA THR A 243 6.27 -12.83 13.39
C THR A 243 5.67 -13.04 14.79
N GLN A 244 4.43 -13.48 14.91
CA GLN A 244 3.85 -13.68 16.23
C GLN A 244 4.03 -15.13 16.72
N ASN A 245 4.54 -15.25 17.95
CA ASN A 245 4.76 -16.46 18.75
C ASN A 245 6.13 -17.13 18.67
N LYS A 246 7.23 -16.36 18.54
CA LYS A 246 8.61 -16.87 18.71
C LYS A 246 9.05 -18.00 17.75
N VAL A 247 8.27 -18.29 16.74
CA VAL A 247 8.70 -19.09 15.62
C VAL A 247 9.16 -18.10 14.57
N SER A 248 10.48 -17.97 14.38
CA SER A 248 11.00 -17.28 13.21
C SER A 248 10.65 -18.11 11.98
N TYR A 249 9.53 -17.85 11.37
CA TYR A 249 9.35 -18.24 9.99
C TYR A 249 10.35 -17.39 9.19
N MET A 250 11.35 -18.06 8.62
CA MET A 250 12.14 -17.40 7.60
C MET A 250 11.16 -16.90 6.54
N PRO A 251 11.22 -15.62 6.15
CA PRO A 251 10.50 -15.18 4.98
C PRO A 251 10.96 -16.10 3.84
N ILE A 252 10.06 -16.88 3.29
CA ILE A 252 10.33 -17.62 2.07
C ILE A 252 10.53 -16.55 1.03
N SER A 253 11.77 -16.32 0.62
CA SER A 253 12.03 -15.39 -0.47
C SER A 253 11.25 -15.91 -1.68
N GLY A 254 10.61 -15.03 -2.43
CA GLY A 254 9.78 -15.43 -3.56
C GLY A 254 10.52 -16.18 -4.66
N LYS A 255 11.85 -16.40 -4.48
CA LYS A 255 12.73 -17.17 -5.35
C LYS A 255 12.93 -18.63 -4.91
N ASP A 256 12.48 -18.99 -3.72
CA ASP A 256 12.60 -20.35 -3.16
C ASP A 256 11.31 -21.16 -3.35
N LYS A 257 10.62 -20.92 -4.44
CA LYS A 257 9.41 -21.63 -4.89
C LYS A 257 9.75 -22.80 -5.77
#